data_cb8ac648ab99da04d9e4361e3c476b06
#
_entry.id   cb8ac648ab99da04d9e4361e3c476b06
#
_cell.length_a   1.000
_cell.length_b   1.000
_cell.length_c   1.000
_cell.angle_alpha   90.00
_cell.angle_beta   90.00
_cell.angle_gamma   90.00
#
_symmetry.space_group_name_H-M   'P 1'
#
loop_
_entity.id
_entity.type
_entity.pdbx_description
1 polymer ?
#
loop_
_entity_poly.entity_id
_entity_poly.type
_entity_poly.pdbx_seq_one_letter_code
_entity_poly.pdbx_strand_id
1 'polypeptide(L)'
;TYTYRLTAAAPAMTVEKTAQEASVLVGEQIHYTITVRNTGNAPLTDVTIKDTLWSAGTVIRVGDIDHTLSDSSYTISSIGVGDKVIITYAYTAAQTDVAAGVTNTAAVTADEIEDAVTDTTDPVPVTAYSLTYDANGGRIAGETTFVVPDLAQQTGYELGEEDDYTAPTHTDTEGTAVLFLGWTTTDNHEKIYDAGEQLPTLVSEVNIPAVATVYAVWAYDRNGDGTPDARQIMIQPADITIYTGGSSYESVVNGSGNEIGAT
;
A
#
# COMPACT_ATOMS: atom_id res chain seq x y z
N THR A 1 17.54 69.81 -22.34
CA THR A 1 17.78 69.38 -20.95
C THR A 1 17.13 68.07 -20.76
N TYR A 2 17.91 67.00 -20.51
CA TYR A 2 17.39 65.67 -20.18
C TYR A 2 17.32 65.57 -18.66
N THR A 3 16.15 65.31 -18.12
CA THR A 3 15.96 65.12 -16.70
C THR A 3 15.97 63.62 -16.41
N TYR A 4 16.99 63.12 -15.76
CA TYR A 4 17.07 61.77 -15.28
C TYR A 4 16.37 61.70 -13.92
N ARG A 5 15.36 60.83 -13.78
CA ARG A 5 14.76 60.52 -12.49
C ARG A 5 15.45 59.27 -11.95
N LEU A 6 16.25 59.43 -10.92
CA LEU A 6 16.80 58.28 -10.18
C LEU A 6 15.69 57.76 -9.27
N THR A 7 15.28 56.52 -9.52
CA THR A 7 14.40 55.78 -8.63
C THR A 7 15.28 54.96 -7.69
N ALA A 8 15.04 55.06 -6.36
CA ALA A 8 15.76 54.22 -5.40
C ALA A 8 15.51 52.71 -5.67
N ALA A 9 16.53 51.92 -5.45
CA ALA A 9 16.38 50.49 -5.50
C ALA A 9 15.36 50.02 -4.43
N ALA A 10 14.38 49.25 -4.86
CA ALA A 10 13.37 48.63 -4.00
C ALA A 10 13.26 47.15 -4.39
N PRO A 11 14.22 46.34 -3.90
CA PRO A 11 14.19 44.91 -4.14
C PRO A 11 12.96 44.29 -3.49
N ALA A 12 12.30 43.37 -4.17
CA ALA A 12 11.15 42.63 -3.66
C ALA A 12 11.00 41.33 -4.45
N MET A 13 10.51 40.29 -3.77
CA MET A 13 10.14 39.05 -4.43
C MET A 13 8.84 38.47 -3.86
N THR A 14 8.23 37.59 -4.63
CA THR A 14 7.16 36.70 -4.15
C THR A 14 7.60 35.28 -4.34
N VAL A 15 7.19 34.45 -3.40
CA VAL A 15 7.33 32.99 -3.44
C VAL A 15 5.93 32.40 -3.44
N GLU A 16 5.67 31.48 -4.33
CA GLU A 16 4.44 30.71 -4.38
C GLU A 16 4.81 29.24 -4.42
N LYS A 17 4.21 28.44 -3.54
CA LYS A 17 4.40 26.99 -3.45
C LYS A 17 3.08 26.26 -3.53
N THR A 18 3.01 25.31 -4.45
CA THR A 18 1.80 24.51 -4.68
C THR A 18 2.11 23.02 -4.70
N ALA A 19 1.17 22.21 -4.22
CA ALA A 19 1.09 20.78 -4.44
C ALA A 19 0.10 20.51 -5.58
N GLN A 20 0.37 19.53 -6.42
CA GLN A 20 -0.52 19.15 -7.51
C GLN A 20 -1.63 18.21 -7.03
N GLU A 21 -1.29 17.27 -6.16
CA GLU A 21 -2.21 16.24 -5.66
C GLU A 21 -3.01 16.76 -4.47
N ALA A 22 -4.32 16.49 -4.47
CA ALA A 22 -5.21 16.82 -3.36
C ALA A 22 -5.16 15.79 -2.22
N SER A 23 -4.71 14.57 -2.50
CA SER A 23 -4.44 13.47 -1.57
C SER A 23 -3.66 12.37 -2.28
N VAL A 24 -2.92 11.55 -1.52
CA VAL A 24 -2.13 10.42 -2.05
C VAL A 24 -2.21 9.23 -1.10
N LEU A 25 -1.84 8.04 -1.62
CA LEU A 25 -1.58 6.86 -0.80
C LEU A 25 -0.09 6.80 -0.42
N VAL A 26 0.22 6.05 0.64
CA VAL A 26 1.61 5.76 1.01
C VAL A 26 2.35 5.14 -0.18
N GLY A 27 3.54 5.66 -0.48
CA GLY A 27 4.36 5.25 -1.62
C GLY A 27 4.06 6.00 -2.94
N GLU A 28 2.98 6.75 -3.02
CA GLU A 28 2.70 7.62 -4.16
C GLU A 28 3.46 8.95 -4.06
N GLN A 29 3.54 9.67 -5.17
CA GLN A 29 4.28 10.92 -5.25
C GLN A 29 3.36 12.13 -5.13
N ILE A 30 3.84 13.14 -4.38
CA ILE A 30 3.30 14.50 -4.35
C ILE A 30 4.22 15.37 -5.20
N HIS A 31 3.67 16.01 -6.23
CA HIS A 31 4.43 16.91 -7.10
C HIS A 31 4.29 18.35 -6.61
N TYR A 32 5.43 18.97 -6.35
CA TYR A 32 5.49 20.34 -5.87
C TYR A 32 6.04 21.29 -6.94
N THR A 33 5.50 22.50 -6.94
CA THR A 33 6.02 23.61 -7.73
C THR A 33 6.33 24.77 -6.81
N ILE A 34 7.54 25.35 -6.94
CA ILE A 34 7.96 26.59 -6.30
C ILE A 34 8.17 27.63 -7.43
N THR A 35 7.49 28.76 -7.32
CA THR A 35 7.67 29.89 -8.22
C THR A 35 8.27 31.06 -7.43
N VAL A 36 9.47 31.48 -7.78
CA VAL A 36 10.12 32.65 -7.23
C VAL A 36 10.09 33.74 -8.29
N ARG A 37 9.47 34.90 -7.97
CA ARG A 37 9.34 36.02 -8.89
C ARG A 37 9.98 37.29 -8.31
N ASN A 38 10.85 37.93 -9.06
CA ASN A 38 11.33 39.29 -8.75
C ASN A 38 10.23 40.30 -9.06
N THR A 39 9.64 40.90 -8.03
CA THR A 39 8.60 41.93 -8.15
C THR A 39 9.13 43.35 -7.85
N GLY A 40 10.43 43.45 -7.54
CA GLY A 40 11.11 44.71 -7.29
C GLY A 40 11.54 45.44 -8.58
N ASN A 41 12.31 46.49 -8.37
CA ASN A 41 12.88 47.31 -9.45
C ASN A 41 14.40 47.17 -9.58
N ALA A 42 15.01 46.18 -8.89
CA ALA A 42 16.42 45.83 -8.97
C ALA A 42 16.56 44.31 -9.18
N PRO A 43 17.61 43.82 -9.86
CA PRO A 43 17.91 42.40 -9.94
C PRO A 43 18.10 41.84 -8.52
N LEU A 44 17.75 40.57 -8.33
CA LEU A 44 18.08 39.80 -7.15
C LEU A 44 19.29 38.92 -7.44
N THR A 45 20.25 38.85 -6.51
CA THR A 45 21.47 38.06 -6.62
C THR A 45 21.60 37.04 -5.51
N ASP A 46 22.32 35.93 -5.76
CA ASP A 46 22.54 34.81 -4.86
C ASP A 46 21.24 34.30 -4.21
N VAL A 47 20.20 34.15 -5.06
CA VAL A 47 18.87 33.73 -4.61
C VAL A 47 18.91 32.28 -4.16
N THR A 48 18.84 32.07 -2.86
CA THR A 48 18.93 30.76 -2.24
C THR A 48 17.56 30.27 -1.77
N ILE A 49 17.14 29.12 -2.31
CA ILE A 49 15.88 28.45 -1.99
C ILE A 49 16.19 27.28 -1.07
N LYS A 50 15.44 27.17 0.02
CA LYS A 50 15.39 26.02 0.92
C LYS A 50 13.98 25.47 0.98
N ASP A 51 13.86 24.18 1.15
CA ASP A 51 12.58 23.49 1.22
C ASP A 51 12.61 22.44 2.33
N THR A 52 11.51 22.27 3.06
CA THR A 52 11.46 21.38 4.22
C THR A 52 11.57 19.90 3.85
N LEU A 53 11.27 19.54 2.60
CA LEU A 53 11.37 18.16 2.10
C LEU A 53 12.66 17.89 1.32
N TRP A 54 13.51 18.90 1.14
CA TRP A 54 14.77 18.72 0.42
C TRP A 54 15.88 18.17 1.32
N SER A 55 16.70 17.31 0.74
CA SER A 55 17.89 16.75 1.33
C SER A 55 18.94 16.47 0.27
N ALA A 56 20.14 16.09 0.67
CA ALA A 56 21.14 15.60 -0.28
C ALA A 56 20.57 14.41 -1.09
N GLY A 57 20.75 14.47 -2.41
CA GLY A 57 20.22 13.48 -3.36
C GLY A 57 18.83 13.82 -3.92
N THR A 58 18.11 14.82 -3.39
CA THR A 58 16.84 15.26 -3.98
C THR A 58 17.09 15.78 -5.40
N VAL A 59 16.31 15.33 -6.36
CA VAL A 59 16.34 15.81 -7.73
C VAL A 59 15.26 16.87 -7.91
N ILE A 60 15.67 18.07 -8.30
CA ILE A 60 14.80 19.18 -8.64
C ILE A 60 14.94 19.50 -10.12
N ARG A 61 13.91 20.04 -10.75
CA ARG A 61 13.91 20.52 -12.12
C ARG A 61 13.75 22.03 -12.17
N VAL A 62 14.72 22.71 -12.79
CA VAL A 62 14.71 24.17 -12.99
C VAL A 62 14.60 24.44 -14.47
N GLY A 63 13.46 24.93 -14.93
CA GLY A 63 13.15 24.96 -16.35
C GLY A 63 13.16 23.55 -16.95
N ASP A 64 14.07 23.28 -17.90
CA ASP A 64 14.19 21.95 -18.53
C ASP A 64 15.39 21.13 -18.05
N ILE A 65 16.06 21.57 -16.98
CA ILE A 65 17.30 20.95 -16.48
C ILE A 65 17.07 20.35 -15.10
N ASP A 66 17.47 19.10 -14.95
CA ASP A 66 17.43 18.40 -13.66
C ASP A 66 18.74 18.67 -12.89
N HIS A 67 18.60 18.93 -11.58
CA HIS A 67 19.69 19.17 -10.66
C HIS A 67 19.57 18.24 -9.47
N THR A 68 20.64 17.52 -9.13
CA THR A 68 20.71 16.73 -7.90
C THR A 68 21.31 17.59 -6.79
N LEU A 69 20.56 17.78 -5.71
CA LEU A 69 21.00 18.61 -4.60
C LEU A 69 22.12 17.93 -3.79
N SER A 70 23.10 18.71 -3.34
CA SER A 70 24.15 18.28 -2.42
C SER A 70 23.73 18.41 -0.95
N ASP A 71 22.72 19.25 -0.67
CA ASP A 71 22.15 19.53 0.64
C ASP A 71 20.66 19.88 0.51
N SER A 72 20.09 20.64 1.45
CA SER A 72 18.67 21.06 1.46
C SER A 72 18.44 22.40 0.77
N SER A 73 19.34 22.86 -0.10
CA SER A 73 19.25 24.18 -0.75
C SER A 73 19.63 24.16 -2.22
N TYR A 74 19.13 25.19 -2.94
CA TYR A 74 19.52 25.47 -4.32
C TYR A 74 19.71 26.97 -4.52
N THR A 75 20.83 27.39 -5.10
CA THR A 75 21.16 28.79 -5.32
C THR A 75 21.12 29.14 -6.80
N ILE A 76 20.44 30.23 -7.13
CA ILE A 76 20.35 30.83 -8.45
C ILE A 76 21.16 32.12 -8.42
N SER A 77 22.08 32.29 -9.37
CA SER A 77 23.01 33.44 -9.38
C SER A 77 22.29 34.77 -9.50
N SER A 78 21.20 34.87 -10.28
CA SER A 78 20.42 36.09 -10.40
C SER A 78 19.04 35.87 -10.99
N ILE A 79 18.06 36.72 -10.56
CA ILE A 79 16.72 36.83 -11.14
C ILE A 79 16.52 38.31 -11.55
N GLY A 80 16.37 38.57 -12.85
CA GLY A 80 16.15 39.91 -13.41
C GLY A 80 14.82 40.52 -12.96
N VAL A 81 14.69 41.84 -13.11
CA VAL A 81 13.45 42.56 -12.77
C VAL A 81 12.28 42.05 -13.60
N GLY A 82 11.20 41.60 -12.92
CA GLY A 82 10.01 41.05 -13.55
C GLY A 82 10.11 39.58 -13.96
N ASP A 83 11.32 38.98 -13.93
CA ASP A 83 11.54 37.59 -14.24
C ASP A 83 11.07 36.66 -13.10
N LYS A 84 10.90 35.39 -13.45
CA LYS A 84 10.59 34.32 -12.49
C LYS A 84 11.40 33.07 -12.77
N VAL A 85 11.62 32.28 -11.73
CA VAL A 85 12.15 30.93 -11.82
C VAL A 85 11.11 29.96 -11.27
N ILE A 86 10.94 28.84 -11.95
CA ILE A 86 10.03 27.75 -11.56
C ILE A 86 10.88 26.53 -11.28
N ILE A 87 10.65 25.94 -10.11
CA ILE A 87 11.29 24.69 -9.65
C ILE A 87 10.21 23.68 -9.41
N THR A 88 10.37 22.47 -9.95
CA THR A 88 9.48 21.35 -9.71
C THR A 88 10.24 20.15 -9.17
N TYR A 89 9.61 19.36 -8.34
CA TYR A 89 10.15 18.10 -7.82
C TYR A 89 9.02 17.23 -7.29
N ALA A 90 9.34 15.96 -6.99
CA ALA A 90 8.40 15.01 -6.39
C ALA A 90 8.89 14.54 -5.02
N TYR A 91 7.96 14.36 -4.09
CA TYR A 91 8.15 13.74 -2.79
C TYR A 91 7.36 12.45 -2.74
N THR A 92 7.95 11.34 -2.30
CA THR A 92 7.23 10.07 -2.11
C THR A 92 6.68 10.02 -0.70
N ALA A 93 5.35 9.95 -0.57
CA ALA A 93 4.67 9.92 0.72
C ALA A 93 5.06 8.68 1.53
N ALA A 94 5.45 8.89 2.78
CA ALA A 94 5.89 7.85 3.70
C ALA A 94 4.77 7.42 4.66
N GLN A 95 4.91 6.26 5.30
CA GLN A 95 3.97 5.78 6.33
C GLN A 95 3.84 6.77 7.50
N THR A 96 4.90 7.48 7.83
CA THR A 96 4.91 8.51 8.90
C THR A 96 4.04 9.73 8.58
N ASP A 97 3.65 9.92 7.32
CA ASP A 97 2.86 11.06 6.87
C ASP A 97 1.34 10.83 7.03
N VAL A 98 0.92 9.58 7.30
CA VAL A 98 -0.51 9.19 7.35
C VAL A 98 -1.31 10.00 8.38
N ALA A 99 -0.74 10.26 9.56
CA ALA A 99 -1.49 10.91 10.64
C ALA A 99 -1.71 12.41 10.44
N ALA A 100 -0.74 13.11 9.81
CA ALA A 100 -0.73 14.57 9.72
C ALA A 100 -0.88 15.09 8.28
N GLY A 101 -0.68 14.24 7.29
CA GLY A 101 -0.47 14.66 5.91
C GLY A 101 0.90 15.33 5.72
N VAL A 102 1.19 15.76 4.51
CA VAL A 102 2.46 16.41 4.16
C VAL A 102 2.24 17.91 3.99
N THR A 103 2.76 18.68 4.94
CA THR A 103 2.87 20.14 4.84
C THR A 103 4.27 20.49 4.40
N ASN A 104 4.41 21.40 3.45
CA ASN A 104 5.69 21.72 2.84
C ASN A 104 5.91 23.22 2.71
N THR A 105 7.07 23.70 3.18
CA THR A 105 7.43 25.12 3.22
C THR A 105 8.67 25.38 2.36
N ALA A 106 8.58 26.36 1.45
CA ALA A 106 9.73 26.94 0.78
C ALA A 106 10.12 28.26 1.48
N ALA A 107 11.41 28.48 1.67
CA ALA A 107 11.99 29.71 2.17
C ALA A 107 13.06 30.23 1.20
N VAL A 108 12.98 31.48 0.77
CA VAL A 108 13.85 32.06 -0.24
C VAL A 108 14.50 33.31 0.31
N THR A 109 15.82 33.42 0.16
CA THR A 109 16.62 34.60 0.52
C THR A 109 17.33 35.14 -0.74
N ALA A 110 17.71 36.40 -0.73
CA ALA A 110 18.55 37.03 -1.73
C ALA A 110 19.42 38.08 -1.06
N ASP A 111 20.56 38.45 -1.68
CA ASP A 111 21.48 39.44 -1.09
C ASP A 111 20.83 40.81 -0.85
N GLU A 112 19.83 41.16 -1.65
CA GLU A 112 19.14 42.44 -1.57
C GLU A 112 17.95 42.44 -0.61
N ILE A 113 17.58 41.28 -0.01
CA ILE A 113 16.41 41.10 0.86
C ILE A 113 16.84 40.46 2.15
N GLU A 114 16.76 41.19 3.27
CA GLU A 114 17.27 40.79 4.58
C GLU A 114 16.50 39.59 5.16
N ASP A 115 15.17 39.59 5.03
CA ASP A 115 14.31 38.53 5.57
C ASP A 115 13.93 37.49 4.51
N ALA A 116 13.90 36.22 4.88
CA ALA A 116 13.42 35.17 4.01
C ALA A 116 11.94 35.34 3.67
N VAL A 117 11.60 35.23 2.40
CA VAL A 117 10.22 35.14 1.93
C VAL A 117 9.80 33.69 1.88
N THR A 118 8.70 33.33 2.53
CA THR A 118 8.24 31.94 2.68
C THR A 118 6.86 31.74 2.09
N ASP A 119 6.60 30.52 1.64
CA ASP A 119 5.25 30.04 1.35
C ASP A 119 5.12 28.57 1.75
N THR A 120 3.93 28.19 2.20
CA THR A 120 3.65 26.86 2.75
C THR A 120 2.37 26.32 2.11
N THR A 121 2.39 25.06 1.68
CA THR A 121 1.19 24.40 1.16
C THR A 121 0.21 24.06 2.29
N ASP A 122 -1.07 23.92 1.94
CA ASP A 122 -2.00 23.16 2.77
C ASP A 122 -1.50 21.71 2.91
N PRO A 123 -1.84 21.03 4.03
CA PRO A 123 -1.48 19.61 4.18
C PRO A 123 -2.09 18.76 3.06
N VAL A 124 -1.26 17.98 2.37
CA VAL A 124 -1.72 16.93 1.44
C VAL A 124 -2.00 15.68 2.27
N PRO A 125 -3.27 15.23 2.41
CA PRO A 125 -3.61 14.03 3.15
C PRO A 125 -2.94 12.80 2.55
N VAL A 126 -2.40 11.95 3.42
CA VAL A 126 -1.81 10.66 3.06
C VAL A 126 -2.64 9.55 3.70
N THR A 127 -3.05 8.57 2.90
CA THR A 127 -3.84 7.42 3.35
C THR A 127 -3.00 6.15 3.23
N ALA A 128 -3.03 5.31 4.27
CA ALA A 128 -2.43 3.99 4.24
C ALA A 128 -3.34 2.98 3.51
N TYR A 129 -2.78 1.82 3.16
CA TYR A 129 -3.55 0.70 2.64
C TYR A 129 -4.26 -0.05 3.77
N SER A 130 -5.20 -0.90 3.42
CA SER A 130 -5.85 -1.83 4.35
C SER A 130 -6.03 -3.20 3.70
N LEU A 131 -6.07 -4.24 4.54
CA LEU A 131 -6.43 -5.60 4.13
C LEU A 131 -7.73 -6.00 4.85
N THR A 132 -8.69 -6.49 4.10
CA THR A 132 -9.95 -7.01 4.63
C THR A 132 -9.91 -8.53 4.63
N TYR A 133 -10.17 -9.12 5.77
CA TYR A 133 -10.48 -10.54 5.94
C TYR A 133 -12.00 -10.71 5.87
N ASP A 134 -12.50 -11.34 4.82
CA ASP A 134 -13.92 -11.68 4.69
C ASP A 134 -14.15 -13.10 5.19
N ALA A 135 -15.00 -13.25 6.20
CA ALA A 135 -15.34 -14.55 6.78
C ALA A 135 -16.13 -15.44 5.82
N ASN A 136 -16.61 -14.89 4.69
CA ASN A 136 -17.18 -15.62 3.58
C ASN A 136 -18.23 -16.66 4.01
N GLY A 137 -19.29 -16.17 4.65
CA GLY A 137 -20.36 -16.99 5.26
C GLY A 137 -20.14 -17.36 6.72
N GLY A 138 -18.89 -17.28 7.21
CA GLY A 138 -18.55 -17.47 8.62
C GLY A 138 -18.54 -16.19 9.45
N ARG A 139 -17.72 -16.18 10.52
CA ARG A 139 -17.52 -15.05 11.43
C ARG A 139 -16.07 -14.95 11.89
N ILE A 140 -15.59 -13.73 12.03
CA ILE A 140 -14.32 -13.39 12.67
C ILE A 140 -14.66 -12.50 13.87
N ALA A 141 -14.40 -12.96 15.09
CA ALA A 141 -14.78 -12.25 16.32
C ALA A 141 -16.26 -11.83 16.39
N GLY A 142 -17.16 -12.59 15.72
CA GLY A 142 -18.59 -12.30 15.64
C GLY A 142 -19.04 -11.46 14.44
N GLU A 143 -18.13 -10.87 13.71
CA GLU A 143 -18.40 -10.04 12.53
C GLU A 143 -18.20 -10.81 11.22
N THR A 144 -18.74 -10.30 10.10
CA THR A 144 -18.55 -10.92 8.78
C THR A 144 -17.21 -10.58 8.15
N THR A 145 -16.61 -9.48 8.57
CA THR A 145 -15.32 -9.01 8.07
C THR A 145 -14.44 -8.51 9.21
N PHE A 146 -13.12 -8.58 9.01
CA PHE A 146 -12.13 -7.96 9.87
C PHE A 146 -11.16 -7.14 9.00
N VAL A 147 -10.87 -5.89 9.37
CA VAL A 147 -10.02 -4.99 8.59
C VAL A 147 -8.75 -4.69 9.37
N VAL A 148 -7.61 -4.91 8.74
CA VAL A 148 -6.30 -4.45 9.20
C VAL A 148 -6.02 -3.13 8.51
N PRO A 149 -6.07 -2.00 9.23
CA PRO A 149 -5.80 -0.67 8.69
C PRO A 149 -4.30 -0.36 8.67
N ASP A 150 -3.96 0.80 8.12
CA ASP A 150 -2.66 1.46 8.25
C ASP A 150 -1.47 0.65 7.73
N LEU A 151 -1.72 -0.21 6.72
CA LEU A 151 -0.68 -1.01 6.11
C LEU A 151 0.20 -0.18 5.15
N ALA A 152 1.50 -0.46 5.18
CA ALA A 152 2.43 0.01 4.17
C ALA A 152 2.39 -0.88 2.92
N GLN A 153 2.85 -0.35 1.78
CA GLN A 153 3.10 -1.18 0.60
C GLN A 153 4.21 -2.20 0.90
N GLN A 154 3.91 -3.47 0.71
CA GLN A 154 4.88 -4.56 0.93
C GLN A 154 4.56 -5.81 0.13
N THR A 155 5.59 -6.63 -0.09
CA THR A 155 5.48 -7.95 -0.71
C THR A 155 5.53 -9.01 0.38
N GLY A 156 4.68 -10.05 0.28
CA GLY A 156 4.70 -11.17 1.22
C GLY A 156 4.18 -10.79 2.62
N TYR A 157 3.08 -10.03 2.70
CA TYR A 157 2.39 -9.80 3.97
C TYR A 157 1.78 -11.12 4.44
N GLU A 158 2.25 -11.64 5.57
CA GLU A 158 1.79 -12.90 6.15
C GLU A 158 0.39 -12.76 6.74
N LEU A 159 -0.50 -13.69 6.40
CA LEU A 159 -1.89 -13.65 6.83
C LEU A 159 -2.05 -14.27 8.22
N GLY A 160 -2.61 -13.55 9.16
CA GLY A 160 -3.10 -14.06 10.43
C GLY A 160 -2.10 -14.10 11.58
N GLU A 161 -0.80 -13.97 11.38
CA GLU A 161 0.18 -14.03 12.46
C GLU A 161 0.32 -12.72 13.23
N GLU A 162 0.18 -11.56 12.54
CA GLU A 162 0.35 -10.24 13.12
C GLU A 162 -0.96 -9.46 13.33
N ASP A 163 -2.09 -10.00 12.85
CA ASP A 163 -3.33 -9.24 12.74
C ASP A 163 -4.21 -9.26 13.99
N ASP A 164 -3.79 -9.95 15.05
CA ASP A 164 -4.48 -10.01 16.36
C ASP A 164 -5.98 -10.31 16.26
N TYR A 165 -6.38 -11.14 15.29
CA TYR A 165 -7.77 -11.56 15.13
C TYR A 165 -8.01 -13.00 15.64
N THR A 166 -9.22 -13.24 16.12
CA THR A 166 -9.66 -14.59 16.46
C THR A 166 -9.86 -15.42 15.18
N ALA A 167 -9.35 -16.66 15.16
CA ALA A 167 -9.52 -17.55 14.02
C ALA A 167 -11.00 -17.59 13.59
N PRO A 168 -11.29 -17.57 12.27
CA PRO A 168 -12.67 -17.54 11.81
C PRO A 168 -13.42 -18.81 12.19
N THR A 169 -14.72 -18.65 12.42
CA THR A 169 -15.63 -19.74 12.78
C THR A 169 -16.81 -19.76 11.82
N HIS A 170 -17.40 -20.93 11.62
CA HIS A 170 -18.64 -21.07 10.86
C HIS A 170 -19.64 -21.87 11.71
N THR A 171 -20.93 -21.57 11.54
CA THR A 171 -21.99 -22.38 12.18
C THR A 171 -22.12 -23.70 11.46
N ASP A 172 -22.39 -24.76 12.20
CA ASP A 172 -22.70 -26.06 11.62
C ASP A 172 -23.90 -25.95 10.68
N THR A 173 -23.81 -26.63 9.55
CA THR A 173 -24.87 -26.66 8.55
C THR A 173 -25.59 -28.02 8.63
N GLU A 174 -26.88 -27.99 8.93
CA GLU A 174 -27.71 -29.20 9.06
C GLU A 174 -27.11 -30.25 10.03
N GLY A 175 -26.43 -29.79 11.10
CA GLY A 175 -25.81 -30.66 12.08
C GLY A 175 -24.43 -31.21 11.66
N THR A 176 -23.89 -30.75 10.56
CA THR A 176 -22.53 -31.08 10.10
C THR A 176 -21.56 -29.94 10.43
N ALA A 177 -20.46 -30.26 11.07
CA ALA A 177 -19.41 -29.31 11.39
C ALA A 177 -18.82 -28.71 10.11
N VAL A 178 -18.50 -27.40 10.15
CA VAL A 178 -17.86 -26.68 9.06
C VAL A 178 -16.53 -26.12 9.59
N LEU A 179 -15.43 -26.51 8.94
CA LEU A 179 -14.08 -26.19 9.39
C LEU A 179 -13.41 -25.21 8.45
N PHE A 180 -12.57 -24.34 9.03
CA PHE A 180 -11.75 -23.40 8.31
C PHE A 180 -10.55 -24.07 7.64
N LEU A 181 -10.36 -23.82 6.35
CA LEU A 181 -9.28 -24.40 5.55
C LEU A 181 -8.09 -23.45 5.37
N GLY A 182 -8.34 -22.18 5.34
CA GLY A 182 -7.35 -21.14 5.04
C GLY A 182 -7.96 -19.99 4.25
N TRP A 183 -7.13 -19.12 3.75
CA TRP A 183 -7.51 -17.93 2.99
C TRP A 183 -7.30 -18.12 1.49
N THR A 184 -8.09 -17.42 0.69
CA THR A 184 -7.94 -17.31 -0.76
C THR A 184 -8.13 -15.86 -1.20
N THR A 185 -7.57 -15.48 -2.33
CA THR A 185 -7.79 -14.15 -2.96
C THR A 185 -9.00 -14.14 -3.91
N THR A 186 -9.67 -15.28 -4.08
CA THR A 186 -10.82 -15.43 -4.97
C THR A 186 -12.09 -15.57 -4.15
N ASP A 187 -13.06 -14.68 -4.36
CA ASP A 187 -14.39 -14.82 -3.79
C ASP A 187 -15.06 -16.08 -4.33
N ASN A 188 -15.40 -17.00 -3.44
CA ASN A 188 -16.08 -18.25 -3.76
C ASN A 188 -17.58 -18.24 -3.38
N HIS A 189 -18.11 -17.05 -3.06
CA HIS A 189 -19.53 -16.81 -2.79
C HIS A 189 -20.08 -17.69 -1.64
N GLU A 190 -19.38 -17.70 -0.50
CA GLU A 190 -19.78 -18.44 0.71
C GLU A 190 -19.87 -19.97 0.52
N LYS A 191 -19.19 -20.49 -0.51
CA LYS A 191 -19.21 -21.93 -0.77
C LYS A 191 -18.53 -22.71 0.34
N ILE A 192 -19.22 -23.75 0.85
CA ILE A 192 -18.65 -24.78 1.74
C ILE A 192 -18.29 -26.00 0.86
N TYR A 193 -17.04 -26.41 0.89
CA TYR A 193 -16.51 -27.48 0.05
C TYR A 193 -16.73 -28.85 0.69
N ASP A 194 -17.04 -29.84 -0.16
CA ASP A 194 -17.23 -31.24 0.23
C ASP A 194 -16.07 -32.11 -0.29
N ALA A 195 -16.06 -33.37 0.11
CA ALA A 195 -15.10 -34.37 -0.35
C ALA A 195 -15.05 -34.47 -1.87
N GLY A 196 -13.83 -34.47 -2.44
CA GLY A 196 -13.62 -34.59 -3.89
C GLY A 196 -13.88 -33.31 -4.70
N GLU A 197 -14.32 -32.22 -4.07
CA GLU A 197 -14.44 -30.94 -4.74
C GLU A 197 -13.08 -30.24 -4.88
N GLN A 198 -12.91 -29.50 -5.96
CA GLN A 198 -11.68 -28.74 -6.19
C GLN A 198 -11.68 -27.46 -5.34
N LEU A 199 -10.70 -27.37 -4.44
CA LEU A 199 -10.48 -26.17 -3.62
C LEU A 199 -9.89 -25.03 -4.45
N PRO A 200 -10.16 -23.77 -4.06
CA PRO A 200 -9.42 -22.63 -4.59
C PRO A 200 -7.96 -22.70 -4.12
N THR A 201 -7.10 -21.93 -4.79
CA THR A 201 -5.73 -21.76 -4.32
C THR A 201 -5.73 -21.05 -2.97
N LEU A 202 -5.23 -21.74 -1.94
CA LEU A 202 -5.05 -21.13 -0.64
C LEU A 202 -3.75 -20.33 -0.61
N VAL A 203 -3.76 -19.21 0.13
CA VAL A 203 -2.62 -18.31 0.32
C VAL A 203 -2.34 -18.14 1.81
N SER A 204 -1.05 -18.05 2.16
CA SER A 204 -0.59 -17.68 3.51
C SER A 204 -0.01 -16.27 3.55
N GLU A 205 0.25 -15.67 2.39
CA GLU A 205 0.78 -14.31 2.24
C GLU A 205 0.15 -13.62 1.03
N VAL A 206 0.15 -12.29 1.04
CA VAL A 206 -0.34 -11.46 -0.07
C VAL A 206 0.57 -10.24 -0.27
N ASN A 207 0.46 -9.60 -1.44
CA ASN A 207 1.14 -8.33 -1.70
C ASN A 207 0.18 -7.16 -1.47
N ILE A 208 0.58 -6.18 -0.67
CA ILE A 208 -0.14 -4.95 -0.43
C ILE A 208 0.43 -3.86 -1.37
N PRO A 209 -0.38 -3.17 -2.17
CA PRO A 209 -1.85 -3.15 -2.24
C PRO A 209 -2.47 -4.08 -3.30
N ALA A 210 -1.70 -4.98 -3.93
CA ALA A 210 -2.24 -5.81 -5.02
C ALA A 210 -3.45 -6.66 -4.60
N VAL A 211 -3.52 -7.03 -3.31
CA VAL A 211 -4.67 -7.72 -2.70
C VAL A 211 -5.23 -6.84 -1.59
N ALA A 212 -6.51 -6.48 -1.70
CA ALA A 212 -7.23 -5.70 -0.70
C ALA A 212 -8.18 -6.55 0.16
N THR A 213 -8.54 -7.76 -0.28
CA THR A 213 -9.44 -8.66 0.42
C THR A 213 -8.98 -10.11 0.27
N VAL A 214 -9.04 -10.85 1.37
CA VAL A 214 -8.89 -12.31 1.39
C VAL A 214 -10.17 -12.92 1.95
N TYR A 215 -10.55 -14.08 1.42
CA TYR A 215 -11.80 -14.75 1.71
C TYR A 215 -11.54 -16.07 2.44
N ALA A 216 -12.28 -16.35 3.50
CA ALA A 216 -12.21 -17.62 4.20
C ALA A 216 -12.71 -18.76 3.30
N VAL A 217 -12.03 -19.88 3.36
CA VAL A 217 -12.42 -21.12 2.68
C VAL A 217 -12.90 -22.14 3.71
N TRP A 218 -14.10 -22.66 3.50
CA TRP A 218 -14.80 -23.56 4.41
C TRP A 218 -15.00 -24.94 3.81
N ALA A 219 -14.93 -25.98 4.62
CA ALA A 219 -15.29 -27.32 4.21
C ALA A 219 -16.05 -28.08 5.30
N TYR A 220 -16.87 -29.03 4.88
CA TYR A 220 -17.56 -29.95 5.79
C TYR A 220 -16.58 -30.92 6.48
N ASP A 221 -16.93 -31.30 7.69
CA ASP A 221 -16.40 -32.45 8.44
C ASP A 221 -17.57 -33.38 8.76
N ARG A 222 -17.93 -34.22 7.80
CA ARG A 222 -19.11 -35.09 7.91
C ARG A 222 -18.88 -36.31 8.81
N ASN A 223 -17.63 -36.72 8.93
CA ASN A 223 -17.26 -37.88 9.76
C ASN A 223 -16.92 -37.48 11.20
N GLY A 224 -16.78 -36.19 11.52
CA GLY A 224 -16.52 -35.66 12.85
C GLY A 224 -15.14 -35.96 13.39
N ASP A 225 -14.14 -36.16 12.51
CA ASP A 225 -12.77 -36.49 12.93
C ASP A 225 -11.88 -35.22 13.12
N GLY A 226 -12.42 -34.03 12.88
CA GLY A 226 -11.71 -32.76 13.01
C GLY A 226 -10.85 -32.40 11.80
N THR A 227 -10.98 -33.19 10.73
CA THR A 227 -10.25 -32.93 9.45
C THR A 227 -11.26 -32.60 8.35
N PRO A 228 -11.09 -31.48 7.63
CA PRO A 228 -12.01 -31.12 6.54
C PRO A 228 -12.08 -32.21 5.47
N ASP A 229 -13.28 -32.66 5.12
CA ASP A 229 -13.51 -33.74 4.12
C ASP A 229 -12.88 -33.39 2.77
N ALA A 230 -12.87 -32.13 2.38
CA ALA A 230 -12.27 -31.66 1.14
C ALA A 230 -10.73 -31.89 1.05
N ARG A 231 -10.07 -32.16 2.19
CA ARG A 231 -8.64 -32.55 2.25
C ARG A 231 -8.45 -34.06 2.39
N GLN A 232 -9.52 -34.81 2.54
CA GLN A 232 -9.47 -36.26 2.70
C GLN A 232 -9.64 -36.98 1.35
N ILE A 233 -8.99 -38.12 1.22
CA ILE A 233 -9.26 -39.04 0.11
C ILE A 233 -10.47 -39.88 0.52
N MET A 234 -11.65 -39.54 -0.01
CA MET A 234 -12.86 -40.31 0.22
C MET A 234 -12.84 -41.54 -0.67
N ILE A 235 -12.62 -42.70 -0.07
CA ILE A 235 -12.67 -43.98 -0.77
C ILE A 235 -14.15 -44.40 -0.86
N GLN A 236 -14.69 -44.38 -2.06
CA GLN A 236 -16.05 -44.90 -2.29
C GLN A 236 -16.05 -46.40 -2.14
N PRO A 237 -17.11 -47.02 -1.56
CA PRO A 237 -17.21 -48.47 -1.45
C PRO A 237 -17.05 -49.23 -2.78
N ALA A 238 -17.37 -48.60 -3.91
CA ALA A 238 -17.16 -49.14 -5.24
C ALA A 238 -15.68 -49.20 -5.66
N ASP A 239 -14.80 -48.43 -4.98
CA ASP A 239 -13.36 -48.41 -5.27
C ASP A 239 -12.58 -49.40 -4.45
N ILE A 240 -13.26 -50.14 -3.53
CA ILE A 240 -12.66 -51.15 -2.66
C ILE A 240 -12.97 -52.52 -3.25
N THR A 241 -11.94 -53.22 -3.75
CA THR A 241 -12.06 -54.63 -4.13
C THR A 241 -11.37 -55.46 -3.04
N ILE A 242 -12.16 -56.21 -2.28
CA ILE A 242 -11.64 -57.15 -1.27
C ILE A 242 -11.48 -58.52 -1.93
N TYR A 243 -10.25 -58.95 -2.05
CA TYR A 243 -9.94 -60.33 -2.51
C TYR A 243 -10.01 -61.26 -1.28
N THR A 244 -11.06 -62.05 -1.21
CA THR A 244 -11.17 -63.09 -0.17
C THR A 244 -10.70 -64.42 -0.76
N GLY A 245 -9.45 -64.76 -0.56
CA GLY A 245 -8.94 -66.06 -1.08
C GLY A 245 -7.56 -66.37 -0.54
N GLY A 246 -7.45 -67.12 0.55
CA GLY A 246 -6.21 -67.65 1.05
C GLY A 246 -5.81 -67.19 2.44
N SER A 247 -5.06 -67.95 3.16
CA SER A 247 -4.65 -67.73 4.55
C SER A 247 -3.49 -66.77 4.75
N SER A 248 -3.31 -65.80 3.85
CA SER A 248 -2.34 -64.73 4.02
C SER A 248 -3.04 -63.38 3.82
N TYR A 249 -2.74 -62.42 4.68
CA TYR A 249 -3.17 -61.03 4.57
C TYR A 249 -2.73 -60.44 3.23
N GLU A 250 -3.66 -60.14 2.38
CA GLU A 250 -3.39 -59.35 1.19
C GLU A 250 -3.78 -57.90 1.45
N SER A 251 -2.95 -56.98 0.94
CA SER A 251 -3.19 -55.53 1.03
C SER A 251 -4.49 -55.16 0.31
N VAL A 252 -5.30 -54.33 0.95
CA VAL A 252 -6.49 -53.74 0.32
C VAL A 252 -6.05 -52.70 -0.66
N VAL A 253 -6.43 -52.85 -1.93
CA VAL A 253 -6.13 -51.87 -2.99
C VAL A 253 -7.43 -51.18 -3.42
N ASN A 254 -7.33 -49.90 -3.81
CA ASN A 254 -8.47 -49.20 -4.43
C ASN A 254 -8.66 -49.68 -5.89
N GLY A 255 -9.76 -49.28 -6.52
CA GLY A 255 -10.06 -49.62 -7.94
C GLY A 255 -9.00 -49.16 -8.94
N SER A 256 -8.04 -48.32 -8.53
CA SER A 256 -6.87 -47.91 -9.32
C SER A 256 -5.60 -48.71 -8.96
N GLY A 257 -5.69 -49.70 -8.09
CA GLY A 257 -4.57 -50.59 -7.74
C GLY A 257 -3.61 -50.03 -6.66
N ASN A 258 -3.95 -48.96 -6.00
CA ASN A 258 -3.14 -48.36 -4.92
C ASN A 258 -3.47 -49.00 -3.58
N GLU A 259 -2.46 -49.34 -2.75
CA GLU A 259 -2.63 -49.81 -1.40
C GLU A 259 -3.28 -48.72 -0.49
N ILE A 260 -4.35 -49.05 0.21
CA ILE A 260 -5.11 -48.14 1.05
C ILE A 260 -5.05 -48.53 2.55
N GLY A 261 -4.18 -49.41 2.92
CA GLY A 261 -3.84 -49.81 4.28
C GLY A 261 -3.93 -51.30 4.50
N ALA A 262 -3.04 -51.82 5.30
CA ALA A 262 -3.10 -53.15 5.89
C ALA A 262 -3.38 -53.00 7.40
N THR A 263 -4.43 -53.59 7.92
CA THR A 263 -4.66 -53.78 9.36
C THR A 263 -4.53 -55.24 9.71
#